data_9d26dc79be8794def480ab034abbc9a3
#
_entry.id   9d26dc79be8794def480ab034abbc9a3
#
_cell.length_a   1.000
_cell.length_b   1.000
_cell.length_c   1.000
_cell.angle_alpha   90.00
_cell.angle_beta   90.00
_cell.angle_gamma   90.00
#
_symmetry.space_group_name_H-M   'P 1'
#
loop_
_entity.id
_entity.type
_entity.pdbx_description
1 polymer ?
#
loop_
_entity_poly.entity_id
_entity_poly.type
_entity_poly.pdbx_seq_one_letter_code
_entity_poly.pdbx_strand_id
1 'polypeptide(L)'
;MRRMMLLVIALLLSVAGTGAAQERTINVGDAIINYDVTGKGRTVVFIHGWTHNKSVWDDQVPVFSKRYRVLRYDSPGFGKSTGFADESVEPADLLVLLEALRVDHAYIVGHSRGGGVALRFAAAYPEKVDGLVLYGAVPPADMPFPPEFGQLFGSLPAIAKQYGLDSVGKLILATDLAWVPPGRNDVSERFRRLWASYKGKDLLDPHPPSGLVPMPNIARLSTLKMPTLVIVGDHELPFIAAAADTFAIHIPNAKKSVIPNAGHGAHFAQPTIFNGTLLDFFNEVDQTKKKVERARKK
;
A
#
# COMPACT_ATOMS: atom_id res chain seq x y z
N MET A 1 7.07 -41.87 0.52
CA MET A 1 7.29 -40.88 1.60
C MET A 1 6.05 -40.03 1.70
N ARG A 2 5.24 -40.19 2.76
CA ARG A 2 3.94 -39.57 2.98
C ARG A 2 4.17 -38.13 3.51
N ARG A 3 3.73 -37.10 2.79
CA ARG A 3 3.67 -35.74 3.30
C ARG A 3 2.50 -35.62 4.26
N MET A 4 2.82 -35.37 5.52
CA MET A 4 1.87 -35.09 6.58
C MET A 4 1.35 -33.66 6.40
N MET A 5 0.08 -33.56 6.05
CA MET A 5 -0.66 -32.28 5.97
C MET A 5 -1.04 -31.89 7.41
N LEU A 6 -0.37 -30.89 7.96
CA LEU A 6 -0.74 -30.30 9.24
C LEU A 6 -2.00 -29.44 9.07
N LEU A 7 -3.10 -29.95 9.57
CA LEU A 7 -4.38 -29.24 9.69
C LEU A 7 -4.27 -28.25 10.85
N VAL A 8 -4.18 -26.96 10.56
CA VAL A 8 -4.30 -25.90 11.57
C VAL A 8 -5.78 -25.62 11.80
N ILE A 9 -6.31 -26.09 12.93
CA ILE A 9 -7.66 -25.78 13.39
C ILE A 9 -7.62 -24.39 14.03
N ALA A 10 -8.12 -23.38 13.31
CA ALA A 10 -8.35 -22.05 13.86
C ALA A 10 -9.68 -22.05 14.63
N LEU A 11 -9.63 -21.90 15.93
CA LEU A 11 -10.81 -21.75 16.80
C LEU A 11 -11.39 -20.33 16.60
N LEU A 12 -12.50 -20.23 15.85
CA LEU A 12 -13.24 -18.99 15.66
C LEU A 12 -14.20 -18.77 16.83
N LEU A 13 -13.83 -17.91 17.76
CA LEU A 13 -14.79 -17.31 18.71
C LEU A 13 -15.39 -16.07 18.07
N SER A 14 -16.64 -16.15 17.64
CA SER A 14 -17.43 -15.02 17.16
C SER A 14 -18.00 -14.25 18.34
N VAL A 15 -17.44 -13.08 18.64
CA VAL A 15 -18.09 -12.08 19.49
C VAL A 15 -18.58 -10.96 18.56
N ALA A 16 -19.90 -10.85 18.41
CA ALA A 16 -20.55 -9.73 17.75
C ALA A 16 -20.51 -8.52 18.71
N GLY A 17 -19.55 -7.63 18.52
CA GLY A 17 -19.44 -6.36 19.21
C GLY A 17 -19.20 -5.25 18.18
N THR A 18 -19.96 -4.15 18.26
CA THR A 18 -19.66 -2.88 17.62
C THR A 18 -18.40 -2.32 18.28
N GLY A 19 -17.23 -2.76 17.81
CA GLY A 19 -15.96 -2.49 18.48
C GLY A 19 -14.87 -2.09 17.51
N ALA A 20 -13.91 -1.39 18.04
CA ALA A 20 -12.63 -1.07 17.42
C ALA A 20 -12.07 -2.30 16.67
N ALA A 21 -11.38 -2.06 15.56
CA ALA A 21 -10.73 -3.11 14.78
C ALA A 21 -9.89 -4.01 15.68
N GLN A 22 -10.24 -5.29 15.78
CA GLN A 22 -9.48 -6.25 16.59
C GLN A 22 -8.20 -6.59 15.84
N GLU A 23 -7.05 -6.22 16.40
CA GLU A 23 -5.76 -6.64 15.90
C GLU A 23 -5.62 -8.17 15.94
N ARG A 24 -5.08 -8.71 14.85
CA ARG A 24 -4.87 -10.13 14.65
C ARG A 24 -3.49 -10.37 14.07
N THR A 25 -3.02 -11.58 14.21
CA THR A 25 -1.76 -12.01 13.59
C THR A 25 -1.95 -13.29 12.79
N ILE A 26 -1.10 -13.47 11.77
CA ILE A 26 -1.02 -14.68 10.97
C ILE A 26 0.44 -14.96 10.63
N ASN A 27 0.81 -16.23 10.63
CA ASN A 27 2.13 -16.65 10.14
C ASN A 27 2.10 -16.73 8.61
N VAL A 28 3.06 -16.06 7.97
CA VAL A 28 3.25 -16.07 6.52
C VAL A 28 4.74 -16.26 6.25
N GLY A 29 5.12 -17.43 5.75
CA GLY A 29 6.52 -17.81 5.65
C GLY A 29 7.22 -17.69 7.01
N ASP A 30 8.31 -16.94 7.06
CA ASP A 30 9.09 -16.66 8.27
C ASP A 30 8.63 -15.40 9.03
N ALA A 31 7.58 -14.74 8.55
CA ALA A 31 7.04 -13.52 9.16
C ALA A 31 5.74 -13.79 9.91
N ILE A 32 5.49 -12.99 10.95
CA ILE A 32 4.18 -12.86 11.60
C ILE A 32 3.61 -11.52 11.17
N ILE A 33 2.53 -11.56 10.40
CA ILE A 33 1.86 -10.36 9.89
C ILE A 33 0.79 -9.90 10.89
N ASN A 34 0.90 -8.66 11.34
CA ASN A 34 -0.12 -7.98 12.14
C ASN A 34 -1.11 -7.28 11.20
N TYR A 35 -2.39 -7.61 11.34
CA TYR A 35 -3.44 -7.05 10.52
C TYR A 35 -4.72 -6.78 11.30
N ASP A 36 -5.62 -6.00 10.74
CA ASP A 36 -6.98 -5.87 11.19
C ASP A 36 -7.98 -5.89 10.03
N VAL A 37 -9.22 -6.26 10.35
CA VAL A 37 -10.34 -6.29 9.41
C VAL A 37 -11.53 -5.59 10.04
N THR A 38 -12.09 -4.61 9.34
CA THR A 38 -13.26 -3.84 9.79
C THR A 38 -14.30 -3.76 8.67
N GLY A 39 -15.58 -3.83 9.04
CA GLY A 39 -16.68 -3.77 8.07
C GLY A 39 -16.99 -5.12 7.41
N LYS A 40 -17.85 -5.08 6.39
CA LYS A 40 -18.36 -6.25 5.64
C LYS A 40 -18.51 -5.90 4.16
N GLY A 41 -18.69 -6.92 3.33
CA GLY A 41 -18.87 -6.76 1.89
C GLY A 41 -17.59 -7.04 1.10
N ARG A 42 -17.43 -6.39 -0.05
CA ARG A 42 -16.25 -6.53 -0.91
C ARG A 42 -15.00 -6.05 -0.17
N THR A 43 -13.91 -6.78 -0.33
CA THR A 43 -12.67 -6.45 0.40
C THR A 43 -11.92 -5.31 -0.29
N VAL A 44 -11.42 -4.38 0.53
CA VAL A 44 -10.43 -3.36 0.16
C VAL A 44 -9.20 -3.60 1.02
N VAL A 45 -8.06 -3.78 0.39
CA VAL A 45 -6.75 -3.93 1.05
C VAL A 45 -6.01 -2.60 0.97
N PHE A 46 -5.54 -2.11 2.11
CA PHE A 46 -4.69 -0.93 2.18
C PHE A 46 -3.25 -1.32 2.54
N ILE A 47 -2.30 -1.00 1.66
CA ILE A 47 -0.87 -1.28 1.81
C ILE A 47 -0.14 0.04 2.05
N HIS A 48 0.52 0.16 3.20
CA HIS A 48 1.20 1.39 3.61
C HIS A 48 2.55 1.61 2.90
N GLY A 49 3.02 2.85 2.91
CA GLY A 49 4.32 3.25 2.38
C GLY A 49 5.48 2.95 3.33
N TRP A 50 6.69 3.27 2.87
CA TRP A 50 7.90 3.21 3.69
C TRP A 50 7.75 4.09 4.93
N THR A 51 8.40 3.71 6.03
CA THR A 51 8.37 4.35 7.37
C THR A 51 7.04 4.30 8.11
N HIS A 52 5.98 3.85 7.46
CA HIS A 52 4.64 3.78 8.04
C HIS A 52 4.30 2.37 8.55
N ASN A 53 3.09 2.25 9.07
CA ASN A 53 2.42 1.02 9.42
C ASN A 53 0.93 1.16 9.06
N LYS A 54 0.13 0.14 9.34
CA LYS A 54 -1.30 0.14 8.98
C LYS A 54 -2.10 1.31 9.56
N SER A 55 -1.64 1.96 10.67
CA SER A 55 -2.36 3.07 11.29
C SER A 55 -2.37 4.35 10.43
N VAL A 56 -1.51 4.44 9.42
CA VAL A 56 -1.54 5.56 8.46
C VAL A 56 -2.90 5.69 7.77
N TRP A 57 -3.67 4.60 7.71
CA TRP A 57 -4.99 4.49 7.10
C TRP A 57 -6.17 4.72 8.07
N ASP A 58 -5.91 5.24 9.30
CA ASP A 58 -6.94 5.42 10.32
C ASP A 58 -8.09 6.36 9.88
N ASP A 59 -7.84 7.33 8.99
CA ASP A 59 -8.88 8.20 8.44
C ASP A 59 -9.73 7.52 7.36
N GLN A 60 -9.23 6.46 6.76
CA GLN A 60 -9.90 5.71 5.70
C GLN A 60 -10.85 4.67 6.31
N VAL A 61 -10.43 3.98 7.38
CA VAL A 61 -11.20 2.89 7.97
C VAL A 61 -12.66 3.27 8.31
N PRO A 62 -12.96 4.38 9.01
CA PRO A 62 -14.34 4.72 9.37
C PRO A 62 -15.24 5.02 8.15
N VAL A 63 -14.64 5.47 7.05
CA VAL A 63 -15.37 5.79 5.82
C VAL A 63 -15.67 4.53 5.02
N PHE A 64 -14.65 3.72 4.77
CA PHE A 64 -14.77 2.55 3.91
C PHE A 64 -15.47 1.37 4.60
N SER A 65 -15.29 1.17 5.90
CA SER A 65 -15.91 0.07 6.64
C SER A 65 -17.45 0.09 6.68
N LYS A 66 -18.06 1.22 6.32
CA LYS A 66 -19.53 1.33 6.17
C LYS A 66 -20.07 0.49 5.01
N ARG A 67 -19.23 0.22 3.99
CA ARG A 67 -19.66 -0.44 2.73
C ARG A 67 -18.76 -1.57 2.28
N TYR A 68 -17.54 -1.60 2.78
CA TYR A 68 -16.48 -2.53 2.38
C TYR A 68 -15.92 -3.28 3.59
N ARG A 69 -15.38 -4.44 3.35
CA ARG A 69 -14.53 -5.15 4.31
C ARG A 69 -13.11 -4.59 4.16
N VAL A 70 -12.71 -3.71 5.05
CA VAL A 70 -11.39 -3.05 5.06
C VAL A 70 -10.38 -3.98 5.71
N LEU A 71 -9.40 -4.42 4.94
CA LEU A 71 -8.21 -5.14 5.41
C LEU A 71 -7.01 -4.19 5.32
N ARG A 72 -6.29 -4.04 6.41
CA ARG A 72 -5.00 -3.37 6.43
C ARG A 72 -4.02 -4.15 7.29
N TYR A 73 -2.77 -4.14 6.93
CA TYR A 73 -1.74 -4.89 7.63
C TYR A 73 -0.45 -4.09 7.73
N ASP A 74 0.38 -4.46 8.69
CA ASP A 74 1.76 -3.99 8.77
C ASP A 74 2.60 -4.88 7.85
N SER A 75 3.28 -4.30 6.86
CA SER A 75 4.22 -5.01 6.00
C SER A 75 5.32 -5.69 6.82
N PRO A 76 5.90 -6.82 6.36
CA PRO A 76 7.04 -7.44 7.03
C PRO A 76 8.14 -6.43 7.35
N GLY A 77 8.65 -6.45 8.59
CA GLY A 77 9.67 -5.51 9.07
C GLY A 77 9.15 -4.15 9.54
N PHE A 78 7.84 -3.86 9.39
CA PHE A 78 7.21 -2.62 9.82
C PHE A 78 6.17 -2.85 10.93
N GLY A 79 5.84 -1.77 11.65
CA GLY A 79 4.80 -1.77 12.67
C GLY A 79 4.98 -2.86 13.73
N LYS A 80 3.99 -3.74 13.85
CA LYS A 80 3.99 -4.90 14.75
C LYS A 80 4.29 -6.23 14.04
N SER A 81 4.46 -6.21 12.71
CA SER A 81 4.87 -7.39 11.96
C SER A 81 6.34 -7.71 12.19
N THR A 82 6.67 -9.01 12.14
CA THR A 82 8.05 -9.49 12.16
C THR A 82 8.59 -9.68 10.73
N GLY A 83 9.73 -10.32 10.58
CA GLY A 83 10.35 -10.55 9.27
C GLY A 83 11.16 -9.35 8.79
N PHE A 84 11.46 -9.32 7.51
CA PHE A 84 12.26 -8.28 6.86
C PHE A 84 11.47 -7.60 5.74
N ALA A 85 11.76 -6.34 5.48
CA ALA A 85 11.18 -5.58 4.40
C ALA A 85 11.71 -6.07 3.04
N ASP A 86 10.93 -6.87 2.33
CA ASP A 86 11.23 -7.30 0.97
C ASP A 86 10.00 -7.13 0.07
N GLU A 87 9.99 -6.07 -0.71
CA GLU A 87 8.87 -5.73 -1.60
C GLU A 87 8.64 -6.78 -2.70
N SER A 88 9.61 -7.65 -2.96
CA SER A 88 9.46 -8.72 -3.95
C SER A 88 8.80 -9.97 -3.38
N VAL A 89 8.84 -10.18 -2.07
CA VAL A 89 8.16 -11.29 -1.37
C VAL A 89 6.75 -10.92 -0.96
N GLU A 90 6.54 -9.68 -0.54
CA GLU A 90 5.27 -9.22 0.04
C GLU A 90 4.02 -9.47 -0.83
N PRO A 91 4.08 -9.49 -2.19
CA PRO A 91 2.94 -9.93 -3.00
C PRO A 91 2.50 -11.38 -2.73
N ALA A 92 3.45 -12.29 -2.51
CA ALA A 92 3.14 -13.67 -2.14
C ALA A 92 2.59 -13.76 -0.71
N ASP A 93 3.14 -12.98 0.22
CA ASP A 93 2.64 -12.86 1.59
C ASP A 93 1.19 -12.34 1.62
N LEU A 94 0.89 -11.34 0.79
CA LEU A 94 -0.47 -10.82 0.64
C LEU A 94 -1.42 -11.88 0.07
N LEU A 95 -0.99 -12.69 -0.89
CA LEU A 95 -1.80 -13.80 -1.40
C LEU A 95 -2.16 -14.77 -0.28
N VAL A 96 -1.19 -15.21 0.52
CA VAL A 96 -1.40 -16.10 1.67
C VAL A 96 -2.37 -15.48 2.68
N LEU A 97 -2.23 -14.18 2.97
CA LEU A 97 -3.15 -13.46 3.87
C LEU A 97 -4.58 -13.44 3.31
N LEU A 98 -4.76 -13.17 2.01
CA LEU A 98 -6.07 -13.18 1.37
C LEU A 98 -6.71 -14.56 1.38
N GLU A 99 -5.96 -15.62 1.09
CA GLU A 99 -6.43 -17.00 1.12
C GLU A 99 -6.87 -17.43 2.52
N ALA A 100 -6.07 -17.13 3.55
CA ALA A 100 -6.41 -17.41 4.95
C ALA A 100 -7.67 -16.67 5.40
N LEU A 101 -7.93 -15.49 4.86
CA LEU A 101 -9.12 -14.69 5.13
C LEU A 101 -10.29 -15.04 4.19
N ARG A 102 -10.14 -16.02 3.31
CA ARG A 102 -11.12 -16.44 2.29
C ARG A 102 -11.58 -15.28 1.42
N VAL A 103 -10.61 -14.50 0.94
CA VAL A 103 -10.82 -13.39 0.01
C VAL A 103 -10.40 -13.85 -1.38
N ASP A 104 -11.36 -14.08 -2.26
CA ASP A 104 -11.09 -14.53 -3.63
C ASP A 104 -10.50 -13.42 -4.48
N HIS A 105 -11.02 -12.19 -4.32
CA HIS A 105 -10.53 -11.00 -5.01
C HIS A 105 -10.85 -9.74 -4.19
N ALA A 106 -10.09 -8.66 -4.41
CA ALA A 106 -10.19 -7.42 -3.65
C ALA A 106 -9.83 -6.17 -4.48
N TYR A 107 -10.24 -4.99 -4.00
CA TYR A 107 -9.56 -3.74 -4.35
C TYR A 107 -8.21 -3.69 -3.65
N ILE A 108 -7.15 -3.38 -4.38
CA ILE A 108 -5.79 -3.26 -3.84
C ILE A 108 -5.36 -1.79 -3.91
N VAL A 109 -5.16 -1.18 -2.77
CA VAL A 109 -4.76 0.23 -2.62
C VAL A 109 -3.36 0.27 -2.02
N GLY A 110 -2.38 0.73 -2.78
CA GLY A 110 -0.99 0.82 -2.32
C GLY A 110 -0.44 2.24 -2.38
N HIS A 111 0.19 2.67 -1.29
CA HIS A 111 0.87 3.95 -1.17
C HIS A 111 2.38 3.79 -1.30
N SER A 112 3.02 4.58 -2.17
CA SER A 112 4.49 4.69 -2.28
C SER A 112 5.14 3.30 -2.47
N ARG A 113 5.98 2.84 -1.55
CA ARG A 113 6.48 1.46 -1.46
C ARG A 113 5.34 0.44 -1.56
N GLY A 114 4.26 0.63 -0.80
CA GLY A 114 3.06 -0.24 -0.89
C GLY A 114 2.38 -0.18 -2.24
N GLY A 115 2.53 0.91 -3.01
CA GLY A 115 2.13 1.00 -4.41
C GLY A 115 2.96 0.09 -5.32
N GLY A 116 4.26 -0.04 -5.04
CA GLY A 116 5.14 -1.01 -5.69
C GLY A 116 4.73 -2.46 -5.40
N VAL A 117 4.36 -2.76 -4.15
CA VAL A 117 3.81 -4.07 -3.77
C VAL A 117 2.48 -4.34 -4.49
N ALA A 118 1.58 -3.36 -4.52
CA ALA A 118 0.28 -3.46 -5.21
C ALA A 118 0.46 -3.72 -6.72
N LEU A 119 1.41 -3.04 -7.35
CA LEU A 119 1.72 -3.22 -8.77
C LEU A 119 2.27 -4.62 -9.07
N ARG A 120 3.23 -5.10 -8.26
CA ARG A 120 3.75 -6.47 -8.35
C ARG A 120 2.66 -7.50 -8.13
N PHE A 121 1.80 -7.30 -7.12
CA PHE A 121 0.68 -8.18 -6.83
C PHE A 121 -0.29 -8.26 -8.01
N ALA A 122 -0.68 -7.12 -8.57
CA ALA A 122 -1.59 -7.06 -9.72
C ALA A 122 -1.00 -7.70 -10.99
N ALA A 123 0.32 -7.64 -11.16
CA ALA A 123 1.01 -8.27 -12.29
C ALA A 123 1.17 -9.80 -12.11
N ALA A 124 1.33 -10.28 -10.88
CA ALA A 124 1.50 -11.70 -10.57
C ALA A 124 0.16 -12.44 -10.41
N TYR A 125 -0.86 -11.77 -9.85
CA TYR A 125 -2.17 -12.34 -9.50
C TYR A 125 -3.34 -11.46 -10.00
N PRO A 126 -3.43 -11.19 -11.31
CA PRO A 126 -4.42 -10.25 -11.87
C PRO A 126 -5.88 -10.68 -11.58
N GLU A 127 -6.15 -11.98 -11.46
CA GLU A 127 -7.47 -12.53 -11.14
C GLU A 127 -7.92 -12.22 -9.71
N LYS A 128 -7.01 -11.88 -8.81
CA LYS A 128 -7.28 -11.48 -7.43
C LYS A 128 -7.64 -10.01 -7.28
N VAL A 129 -7.55 -9.21 -8.35
CA VAL A 129 -7.68 -7.74 -8.29
C VAL A 129 -8.96 -7.26 -8.96
N ASP A 130 -9.91 -6.77 -8.14
CA ASP A 130 -11.15 -6.13 -8.61
C ASP A 130 -10.89 -4.74 -9.22
N GLY A 131 -9.94 -4.03 -8.67
CA GLY A 131 -9.44 -2.73 -9.10
C GLY A 131 -8.15 -2.39 -8.35
N LEU A 132 -7.25 -1.73 -9.05
CA LEU A 132 -5.93 -1.35 -8.56
C LEU A 132 -5.89 0.15 -8.27
N VAL A 133 -5.32 0.55 -7.14
CA VAL A 133 -5.03 1.96 -6.85
C VAL A 133 -3.54 2.12 -6.59
N LEU A 134 -2.88 2.86 -7.46
CA LEU A 134 -1.48 3.24 -7.37
C LEU A 134 -1.39 4.69 -6.88
N TYR A 135 -1.13 4.86 -5.59
CA TYR A 135 -1.09 6.18 -4.97
C TYR A 135 0.36 6.55 -4.62
N GLY A 136 0.89 7.60 -5.24
CA GLY A 136 2.29 8.00 -5.08
C GLY A 136 3.25 6.83 -5.26
N ALA A 137 2.92 5.88 -6.14
CA ALA A 137 3.60 4.59 -6.25
C ALA A 137 5.01 4.75 -6.82
N VAL A 138 5.92 3.90 -6.35
CA VAL A 138 7.29 3.82 -6.87
C VAL A 138 7.30 3.48 -8.37
N PRO A 139 8.29 3.99 -9.14
CA PRO A 139 8.34 3.81 -10.59
C PRO A 139 8.42 2.34 -11.05
N PRO A 140 8.04 2.05 -12.33
CA PRO A 140 8.37 0.80 -12.99
C PRO A 140 9.88 0.51 -13.03
N ALA A 141 10.26 -0.77 -13.21
CA ALA A 141 11.65 -1.22 -13.10
C ALA A 141 12.66 -0.53 -14.02
N ASP A 142 12.22 -0.15 -15.22
CA ASP A 142 13.03 0.47 -16.27
C ASP A 142 12.90 2.00 -16.34
N MET A 143 12.15 2.60 -15.41
CA MET A 143 12.08 4.06 -15.29
C MET A 143 13.27 4.58 -14.48
N PRO A 144 13.99 5.61 -14.96
CA PRO A 144 15.14 6.16 -14.25
C PRO A 144 14.77 6.65 -12.85
N PHE A 145 15.57 6.24 -11.87
CA PHE A 145 15.52 6.78 -10.51
C PHE A 145 16.55 7.91 -10.40
N PRO A 146 16.16 9.12 -9.95
CA PRO A 146 17.09 10.25 -9.91
C PRO A 146 18.30 9.96 -9.02
N PRO A 147 19.54 10.20 -9.50
CA PRO A 147 20.75 9.86 -8.76
C PRO A 147 20.84 10.52 -7.37
N GLU A 148 20.34 11.75 -7.22
CA GLU A 148 20.29 12.48 -5.96
C GLU A 148 19.44 11.79 -4.90
N PHE A 149 18.32 11.20 -5.30
CA PHE A 149 17.49 10.38 -4.39
C PHE A 149 18.19 9.06 -4.05
N GLY A 150 18.87 8.44 -5.04
CA GLY A 150 19.66 7.24 -4.78
C GLY A 150 20.77 7.48 -3.76
N GLN A 151 21.48 8.60 -3.85
CA GLN A 151 22.50 9.01 -2.89
C GLN A 151 21.90 9.29 -1.51
N LEU A 152 20.79 10.04 -1.46
CA LEU A 152 20.09 10.34 -0.20
C LEU A 152 19.69 9.04 0.49
N PHE A 153 18.88 8.20 -0.17
CA PHE A 153 18.38 6.95 0.43
C PHE A 153 19.53 6.00 0.80
N GLY A 154 20.60 5.93 -0.03
CA GLY A 154 21.79 5.13 0.26
C GLY A 154 22.56 5.59 1.49
N SER A 155 22.46 6.89 1.88
CA SER A 155 23.09 7.43 3.08
C SER A 155 22.31 7.18 4.38
N LEU A 156 21.00 6.93 4.30
CA LEU A 156 20.14 6.85 5.47
C LEU A 156 20.51 5.74 6.47
N PRO A 157 20.95 4.53 6.06
CA PRO A 157 21.41 3.52 7.01
C PRO A 157 22.60 3.99 7.87
N ALA A 158 23.56 4.69 7.27
CA ALA A 158 24.70 5.25 8.01
C ALA A 158 24.26 6.35 8.98
N ILE A 159 23.38 7.25 8.54
CA ILE A 159 22.80 8.31 9.38
C ILE A 159 22.00 7.71 10.53
N ALA A 160 21.17 6.70 10.27
CA ALA A 160 20.38 6.02 11.30
C ALA A 160 21.29 5.37 12.36
N LYS A 161 22.37 4.70 11.95
CA LYS A 161 23.34 4.07 12.87
C LYS A 161 24.11 5.09 13.69
N GLN A 162 24.52 6.20 13.10
CA GLN A 162 25.38 7.19 13.75
C GLN A 162 24.60 8.19 14.59
N TYR A 163 23.43 8.65 14.12
CA TYR A 163 22.70 9.77 14.70
C TYR A 163 21.27 9.43 15.13
N GLY A 164 20.84 8.18 14.96
CA GLY A 164 19.51 7.71 15.29
C GLY A 164 18.44 8.03 14.25
N LEU A 165 17.30 7.37 14.39
CA LEU A 165 16.16 7.49 13.45
C LEU A 165 15.54 8.89 13.43
N ASP A 166 15.57 9.62 14.54
CA ASP A 166 15.06 11.00 14.59
C ASP A 166 15.81 11.93 13.65
N SER A 167 17.11 11.70 13.46
CA SER A 167 17.93 12.48 12.52
C SER A 167 17.57 12.19 11.08
N VAL A 168 17.22 10.94 10.76
CA VAL A 168 16.69 10.57 9.45
C VAL A 168 15.34 11.26 9.21
N GLY A 169 14.42 11.25 10.18
CA GLY A 169 13.11 11.91 10.07
C GLY A 169 13.23 13.42 9.87
N LYS A 170 14.14 14.08 10.60
CA LYS A 170 14.44 15.50 10.42
C LYS A 170 15.01 15.80 9.04
N LEU A 171 15.90 14.96 8.55
CA LEU A 171 16.47 15.10 7.20
C LEU A 171 15.39 14.99 6.12
N ILE A 172 14.50 13.99 6.21
CA ILE A 172 13.39 13.80 5.28
C ILE A 172 12.45 15.00 5.27
N LEU A 173 12.15 15.60 6.42
CA LEU A 173 11.32 16.79 6.49
C LEU A 173 12.03 18.07 6.03
N ALA A 174 13.35 18.13 6.14
CA ALA A 174 14.16 19.28 5.74
C ALA A 174 14.52 19.28 4.26
N THR A 175 14.67 18.10 3.67
CA THR A 175 14.79 17.94 2.23
C THR A 175 13.38 18.09 1.66
N ASP A 176 13.18 18.90 0.64
CA ASP A 176 11.90 19.15 -0.03
C ASP A 176 11.38 17.86 -0.72
N LEU A 177 11.17 16.82 0.10
CA LEU A 177 10.71 15.50 -0.33
C LEU A 177 9.18 15.46 -0.54
N ALA A 178 8.56 16.62 -0.75
CA ALA A 178 7.14 16.76 -1.09
C ALA A 178 6.14 16.08 -0.11
N TRP A 179 6.61 15.71 1.10
CA TRP A 179 5.73 15.15 2.12
C TRP A 179 4.74 16.17 2.65
N VAL A 180 5.18 17.44 2.73
CA VAL A 180 4.43 18.53 3.32
C VAL A 180 4.32 19.69 2.34
N PRO A 181 3.12 20.00 1.84
CA PRO A 181 2.89 21.20 1.04
C PRO A 181 3.28 22.46 1.81
N PRO A 182 3.69 23.54 1.13
CA PRO A 182 4.03 24.81 1.77
C PRO A 182 2.94 25.30 2.70
N GLY A 183 3.32 25.75 3.91
CA GLY A 183 2.39 26.29 4.91
C GLY A 183 1.54 25.26 5.68
N ARG A 184 1.67 23.95 5.39
CA ARG A 184 0.89 22.87 6.03
C ARG A 184 1.61 22.30 7.26
N ASN A 185 1.72 23.12 8.32
CA ASN A 185 2.31 22.69 9.59
C ASN A 185 1.56 21.52 10.24
N ASP A 186 0.24 21.45 10.05
CA ASP A 186 -0.62 20.34 10.48
C ASP A 186 -0.18 19.00 9.87
N VAL A 187 0.18 19.01 8.59
CA VAL A 187 0.71 17.83 7.87
C VAL A 187 2.09 17.45 8.40
N SER A 188 2.97 18.44 8.65
CA SER A 188 4.29 18.21 9.27
C SER A 188 4.19 17.52 10.63
N GLU A 189 3.28 18.00 11.49
CA GLU A 189 3.07 17.43 12.82
C GLU A 189 2.53 16.01 12.72
N ARG A 190 1.62 15.77 11.78
CA ARG A 190 1.09 14.44 11.55
C ARG A 190 2.16 13.48 11.05
N PHE A 191 3.00 13.90 10.11
CA PHE A 191 4.15 13.13 9.66
C PHE A 191 5.07 12.75 10.83
N ARG A 192 5.42 13.71 11.72
CA ARG A 192 6.25 13.42 12.90
C ARG A 192 5.62 12.39 13.83
N ARG A 193 4.30 12.44 14.05
CA ARG A 193 3.59 11.42 14.86
C ARG A 193 3.64 10.04 14.22
N LEU A 194 3.46 9.95 12.91
CA LEU A 194 3.59 8.68 12.17
C LEU A 194 5.02 8.16 12.21
N TRP A 195 6.00 9.05 12.00
CA TRP A 195 7.42 8.73 12.09
C TRP A 195 7.82 8.16 13.45
N ALA A 196 7.28 8.65 14.53
CA ALA A 196 7.60 8.20 15.91
C ALA A 196 7.32 6.69 16.11
N SER A 197 6.48 6.08 15.29
CA SER A 197 6.19 4.64 15.32
C SER A 197 7.14 3.79 14.45
N TYR A 198 7.97 4.43 13.62
CA TYR A 198 8.91 3.75 12.74
C TYR A 198 10.11 3.19 13.50
N LYS A 199 10.37 1.91 13.36
CA LYS A 199 11.45 1.20 14.08
C LYS A 199 12.77 1.14 13.31
N GLY A 200 12.78 1.53 12.03
CA GLY A 200 13.97 1.58 11.19
C GLY A 200 14.69 0.25 10.98
N LYS A 201 13.98 -0.89 11.10
CA LYS A 201 14.60 -2.20 10.97
C LYS A 201 15.26 -2.37 9.60
N ASP A 202 14.62 -1.91 8.56
CA ASP A 202 15.12 -1.91 7.17
C ASP A 202 16.36 -1.05 6.96
N LEU A 203 16.57 0.00 7.77
CA LEU A 203 17.77 0.84 7.75
C LEU A 203 18.90 0.29 8.65
N LEU A 204 18.53 -0.28 9.81
CA LEU A 204 19.50 -0.72 10.82
C LEU A 204 20.01 -2.14 10.56
N ASP A 205 19.19 -2.98 9.95
CA ASP A 205 19.46 -4.38 9.60
C ASP A 205 18.92 -4.67 8.18
N PRO A 206 19.50 -4.03 7.13
CA PRO A 206 19.02 -4.18 5.76
C PRO A 206 19.28 -5.59 5.22
N HIS A 207 18.28 -6.15 4.55
CA HIS A 207 18.39 -7.41 3.84
C HIS A 207 18.26 -7.16 2.34
N PRO A 208 19.06 -7.83 1.50
CA PRO A 208 18.92 -7.73 0.06
C PRO A 208 17.57 -8.31 -0.38
N PRO A 209 16.89 -7.71 -1.38
CA PRO A 209 15.64 -8.24 -1.90
C PRO A 209 15.88 -9.60 -2.57
N SER A 210 14.96 -10.54 -2.37
CA SER A 210 15.05 -11.88 -2.95
C SER A 210 14.74 -11.91 -4.46
N GLY A 211 14.02 -10.90 -4.97
CA GLY A 211 13.62 -10.83 -6.37
C GLY A 211 12.50 -11.81 -6.77
N LEU A 212 11.76 -12.36 -5.80
CA LEU A 212 10.74 -13.40 -6.04
C LEU A 212 9.66 -12.93 -7.03
N VAL A 213 9.09 -11.74 -6.81
CA VAL A 213 8.14 -11.10 -7.72
C VAL A 213 8.74 -9.78 -8.20
N PRO A 214 9.30 -9.74 -9.43
CA PRO A 214 10.01 -8.56 -9.91
C PRO A 214 9.05 -7.38 -10.15
N MET A 215 9.58 -6.17 -10.04
CA MET A 215 8.86 -4.97 -10.45
C MET A 215 8.57 -5.04 -11.96
N PRO A 216 7.32 -4.84 -12.40
CA PRO A 216 7.01 -4.73 -13.80
C PRO A 216 7.77 -3.57 -14.46
N ASN A 217 8.28 -3.78 -15.66
CA ASN A 217 8.77 -2.71 -16.53
C ASN A 217 7.58 -2.02 -17.24
N ILE A 218 7.85 -0.90 -17.93
CA ILE A 218 6.82 -0.11 -18.64
C ILE A 218 6.06 -0.97 -19.65
N ALA A 219 6.76 -1.82 -20.41
CA ALA A 219 6.14 -2.66 -21.42
C ALA A 219 5.09 -3.63 -20.83
N ARG A 220 5.31 -4.14 -19.61
CA ARG A 220 4.37 -5.03 -18.91
C ARG A 220 3.14 -4.31 -18.36
N LEU A 221 3.15 -3.00 -18.20
CA LEU A 221 1.98 -2.25 -17.71
C LEU A 221 0.78 -2.44 -18.61
N SER A 222 0.99 -2.62 -19.93
CA SER A 222 -0.08 -2.88 -20.92
C SER A 222 -0.82 -4.19 -20.71
N THR A 223 -0.28 -5.13 -19.90
CA THR A 223 -0.92 -6.40 -19.57
C THR A 223 -1.93 -6.29 -18.44
N LEU A 224 -1.89 -5.21 -17.65
CA LEU A 224 -2.80 -4.96 -16.54
C LEU A 224 -4.17 -4.53 -17.09
N LYS A 225 -5.17 -5.41 -17.00
CA LYS A 225 -6.51 -5.18 -17.58
C LYS A 225 -7.56 -4.75 -16.56
N MET A 226 -7.27 -4.85 -15.26
CA MET A 226 -8.17 -4.38 -14.21
C MET A 226 -8.35 -2.87 -14.26
N PRO A 227 -9.52 -2.34 -13.88
CA PRO A 227 -9.68 -0.91 -13.64
C PRO A 227 -8.59 -0.40 -12.69
N THR A 228 -7.94 0.70 -13.07
CA THR A 228 -6.82 1.24 -12.30
C THR A 228 -7.04 2.74 -12.04
N LEU A 229 -6.81 3.15 -10.80
CA LEU A 229 -6.77 4.56 -10.41
C LEU A 229 -5.34 4.91 -9.98
N VAL A 230 -4.80 5.95 -10.59
CA VAL A 230 -3.50 6.51 -10.23
C VAL A 230 -3.73 7.82 -9.49
N ILE A 231 -3.20 7.95 -8.27
CA ILE A 231 -3.36 9.15 -7.44
C ILE A 231 -2.00 9.76 -7.13
N VAL A 232 -1.93 11.09 -7.21
CA VAL A 232 -0.79 11.90 -6.74
C VAL A 232 -1.29 13.17 -6.07
N GLY A 233 -0.48 13.78 -5.21
CA GLY A 233 -0.68 15.16 -4.78
C GLY A 233 -0.20 16.16 -5.85
N ASP A 234 -0.68 17.40 -5.80
CA ASP A 234 -0.22 18.48 -6.69
C ASP A 234 1.19 19.00 -6.32
N HIS A 235 1.69 18.63 -5.15
CA HIS A 235 3.06 18.88 -4.66
C HIS A 235 3.88 17.59 -4.54
N GLU A 236 3.64 16.62 -5.40
CA GLU A 236 4.32 15.33 -5.38
C GLU A 236 5.78 15.45 -5.86
N LEU A 237 6.64 14.51 -5.46
CA LEU A 237 8.00 14.38 -5.97
C LEU A 237 8.01 14.26 -7.49
N PRO A 238 8.84 15.01 -8.23
CA PRO A 238 8.80 15.02 -9.70
C PRO A 238 8.89 13.64 -10.33
N PHE A 239 9.76 12.76 -9.84
CA PHE A 239 9.91 11.42 -10.40
C PHE A 239 8.71 10.49 -10.07
N ILE A 240 8.04 10.69 -8.93
CA ILE A 240 6.80 9.98 -8.58
C ILE A 240 5.64 10.49 -9.43
N ALA A 241 5.55 11.81 -9.66
CA ALA A 241 4.57 12.40 -10.56
C ALA A 241 4.74 11.88 -11.99
N ALA A 242 5.99 11.78 -12.47
CA ALA A 242 6.31 11.20 -13.78
C ALA A 242 5.97 9.70 -13.85
N ALA A 243 6.19 8.94 -12.76
CA ALA A 243 5.75 7.55 -12.69
C ALA A 243 4.22 7.43 -12.77
N ALA A 244 3.49 8.33 -12.11
CA ALA A 244 2.04 8.37 -12.19
C ALA A 244 1.54 8.65 -13.62
N ASP A 245 2.19 9.53 -14.37
CA ASP A 245 1.90 9.76 -15.78
C ASP A 245 2.18 8.51 -16.61
N THR A 246 3.31 7.85 -16.37
CA THR A 246 3.67 6.59 -17.01
C THR A 246 2.61 5.51 -16.77
N PHE A 247 2.15 5.33 -15.53
CA PHE A 247 1.07 4.39 -15.22
C PHE A 247 -0.23 4.74 -15.95
N ALA A 248 -0.62 6.02 -15.93
CA ALA A 248 -1.86 6.47 -16.56
C ALA A 248 -1.84 6.29 -18.09
N ILE A 249 -0.67 6.43 -18.73
CA ILE A 249 -0.50 6.25 -20.19
C ILE A 249 -0.45 4.77 -20.57
N HIS A 250 0.26 3.94 -19.82
CA HIS A 250 0.59 2.58 -20.24
C HIS A 250 -0.34 1.50 -19.68
N ILE A 251 -1.13 1.77 -18.62
CA ILE A 251 -2.15 0.84 -18.13
C ILE A 251 -3.47 1.13 -18.87
N PRO A 252 -4.03 0.18 -19.66
CA PRO A 252 -5.13 0.47 -20.59
C PRO A 252 -6.41 1.05 -19.98
N ASN A 253 -6.71 0.70 -18.73
CA ASN A 253 -7.94 1.13 -18.02
C ASN A 253 -7.60 2.05 -16.84
N ALA A 254 -6.50 2.78 -16.92
CA ALA A 254 -6.09 3.70 -15.89
C ALA A 254 -6.75 5.07 -16.02
N LYS A 255 -7.09 5.65 -14.86
CA LYS A 255 -7.47 7.06 -14.70
C LYS A 255 -6.50 7.70 -13.72
N LYS A 256 -6.08 8.94 -13.96
CA LYS A 256 -5.26 9.72 -13.04
C LYS A 256 -6.11 10.74 -12.30
N SER A 257 -5.88 10.88 -11.02
CA SER A 257 -6.44 11.93 -10.17
C SER A 257 -5.33 12.65 -9.41
N VAL A 258 -5.42 13.99 -9.37
CA VAL A 258 -4.50 14.84 -8.63
C VAL A 258 -5.23 15.41 -7.41
N ILE A 259 -4.69 15.20 -6.21
CA ILE A 259 -5.25 15.72 -4.97
C ILE A 259 -4.66 17.12 -4.71
N PRO A 260 -5.48 18.17 -4.66
CA PRO A 260 -4.99 19.53 -4.48
C PRO A 260 -4.46 19.75 -3.06
N ASN A 261 -3.48 20.67 -2.94
CA ASN A 261 -2.85 21.06 -1.68
C ASN A 261 -2.35 19.86 -0.86
N ALA A 262 -1.73 18.90 -1.57
CA ALA A 262 -1.21 17.66 -1.01
C ALA A 262 0.10 17.26 -1.71
N GLY A 263 1.03 16.72 -0.92
CA GLY A 263 2.23 16.06 -1.40
C GLY A 263 2.08 14.54 -1.37
N HIS A 264 3.18 13.84 -1.08
CA HIS A 264 3.23 12.38 -1.03
C HIS A 264 2.29 11.75 0.02
N GLY A 265 1.88 12.51 1.05
CA GLY A 265 0.96 12.10 2.10
C GLY A 265 -0.50 12.54 1.89
N ALA A 266 -1.03 12.57 0.66
CA ALA A 266 -2.37 13.12 0.36
C ALA A 266 -3.50 12.47 1.17
N HIS A 267 -3.42 11.18 1.51
CA HIS A 267 -4.44 10.45 2.27
C HIS A 267 -4.62 10.94 3.71
N PHE A 268 -3.61 11.60 4.29
CA PHE A 268 -3.71 12.24 5.59
C PHE A 268 -3.66 13.78 5.52
N ALA A 269 -3.19 14.35 4.41
CA ALA A 269 -3.20 15.80 4.21
C ALA A 269 -4.59 16.31 3.75
N GLN A 270 -5.29 15.50 2.94
CA GLN A 270 -6.61 15.80 2.36
C GLN A 270 -7.54 14.58 2.45
N PRO A 271 -7.82 14.03 3.64
CA PRO A 271 -8.51 12.77 3.79
C PRO A 271 -9.92 12.77 3.16
N THR A 272 -10.64 13.87 3.21
CA THR A 272 -11.99 13.97 2.63
C THR A 272 -11.95 13.83 1.11
N ILE A 273 -11.05 14.55 0.43
CA ILE A 273 -10.92 14.50 -1.03
C ILE A 273 -10.38 13.13 -1.44
N PHE A 274 -9.35 12.63 -0.78
CA PHE A 274 -8.77 11.32 -1.04
C PHE A 274 -9.82 10.20 -0.91
N ASN A 275 -10.58 10.18 0.18
CA ASN A 275 -11.63 9.20 0.42
C ASN A 275 -12.75 9.28 -0.64
N GLY A 276 -13.18 10.49 -1.01
CA GLY A 276 -14.16 10.71 -2.07
C GLY A 276 -13.70 10.14 -3.41
N THR A 277 -12.46 10.45 -3.81
CA THR A 277 -11.85 9.95 -5.05
C THR A 277 -11.82 8.41 -5.11
N LEU A 278 -11.45 7.75 -4.01
CA LEU A 278 -11.49 6.28 -3.94
C LEU A 278 -12.91 5.71 -4.00
N LEU A 279 -13.87 6.32 -3.27
CA LEU A 279 -15.26 5.87 -3.27
C LEU A 279 -15.89 5.99 -4.65
N ASP A 280 -15.62 7.05 -5.38
CA ASP A 280 -16.13 7.25 -6.75
C ASP A 280 -15.58 6.17 -7.68
N PHE A 281 -14.28 5.89 -7.61
CA PHE A 281 -13.65 4.82 -8.37
C PHE A 281 -14.25 3.44 -8.04
N PHE A 282 -14.38 3.09 -6.78
CA PHE A 282 -14.95 1.80 -6.39
C PHE A 282 -16.42 1.66 -6.80
N ASN A 283 -17.21 2.74 -6.70
CA ASN A 283 -18.59 2.78 -7.17
C ASN A 283 -18.69 2.52 -8.67
N GLU A 284 -17.82 3.14 -9.48
CA GLU A 284 -17.77 2.94 -10.93
C GLU A 284 -17.47 1.47 -11.29
N VAL A 285 -16.44 0.89 -10.65
CA VAL A 285 -16.08 -0.51 -10.85
C VAL A 285 -17.24 -1.44 -10.46
N ASP A 286 -17.85 -1.22 -9.28
CA ASP A 286 -18.97 -2.02 -8.79
C ASP A 286 -20.18 -1.96 -9.73
N GLN A 287 -20.50 -0.79 -10.28
CA GLN A 287 -21.59 -0.62 -11.24
C GLN A 287 -21.31 -1.37 -12.56
N THR A 288 -20.08 -1.29 -13.05
CA THR A 288 -19.66 -1.97 -14.27
C THR A 288 -19.76 -3.49 -14.12
N LYS A 289 -19.28 -4.05 -13.01
CA LYS A 289 -19.40 -5.49 -12.72
C LYS A 289 -20.86 -5.95 -12.66
N LYS A 290 -21.72 -5.20 -11.97
CA LYS A 290 -23.18 -5.52 -11.91
C LYS A 290 -23.84 -5.52 -13.29
N LYS A 291 -23.44 -4.59 -14.18
CA LYS A 291 -23.97 -4.57 -15.56
C LYS A 291 -23.56 -5.82 -16.34
N VAL A 292 -22.27 -6.21 -16.24
CA VAL A 292 -21.74 -7.41 -16.90
C VAL A 292 -22.41 -8.68 -16.39
N GLU A 293 -22.57 -8.83 -15.06
CA GLU A 293 -23.25 -9.98 -14.46
C GLU A 293 -24.71 -10.12 -14.90
N ARG A 294 -25.44 -8.98 -14.99
CA ARG A 294 -26.81 -8.95 -15.50
C ARG A 294 -26.90 -9.33 -16.98
N ALA A 295 -25.95 -8.89 -17.79
CA ALA A 295 -25.90 -9.22 -19.21
C ALA A 295 -25.63 -10.71 -19.47
N ARG A 296 -24.83 -11.37 -18.62
CA ARG A 296 -24.52 -12.80 -18.70
C ARG A 296 -25.67 -13.72 -18.26
N LYS A 297 -26.63 -13.19 -17.52
CA LYS A 297 -27.81 -13.95 -17.03
C LYS A 297 -29.04 -13.86 -17.97
N LYS A 298 -28.94 -13.04 -19.00
CA LYS A 298 -29.91 -12.94 -20.10
C LYS A 298 -29.45 -13.78 -21.31
#